data_1422627b025a2d90282c6b3adb92c2ec
#
_entry.id   1422627b025a2d90282c6b3adb92c2ec
#
_cell.length_a   1.000
_cell.length_b   1.000
_cell.length_c   1.000
_cell.angle_alpha   90.00
_cell.angle_beta   90.00
_cell.angle_gamma   90.00
#
_symmetry.space_group_name_H-M   'P 1'
#
loop_
_entity.id
_entity.type
_entity.pdbx_description
1 polymer ?
#
loop_
_entity_poly.entity_id
_entity_poly.type
_entity_poly.pdbx_seq_one_letter_code
_entity_poly.pdbx_strand_id
1 'polypeptide(L)'
;MIWGDLMRYTNFYKHCWPLALVGVARAAIIFMAIANSVDATAQTGPRYGGPLFDAHLHYNEEAWNGQTGPHPLSDVLARLQRNGVRAVVANSRPNAGTLALAAARDETGRAGVTVIPFVRLYRNRADYDNWHQDESIFEMVQTELARGTAAGPYRGIGEFHLYNSAHANAPVAKKLMALAEEKSLAVLAHVDDEAIDLLLANTPSKGQKLRLIWAHSGIGGASVARVSELLANYPLLMGELSYRPGLTCPDDKGAGKLCPEWRALLLKYPSRFMIGSDTWVNQRWLYYDEIMQGYRTWLADLPADVARKIAWDNAATLFGVK
;
A
#
# COMPACT_ATOMS: atom_id res chain seq x y z
N MET A 1 -23.76 8.54 -19.06
CA MET A 1 -24.19 8.79 -17.65
C MET A 1 -23.18 8.09 -16.74
N ILE A 2 -21.86 8.44 -16.81
CA ILE A 2 -20.75 7.71 -16.14
C ILE A 2 -19.81 8.71 -15.38
N TRP A 3 -20.21 9.98 -15.26
CA TRP A 3 -19.39 11.03 -14.62
C TRP A 3 -19.77 11.34 -13.16
N GLY A 4 -20.80 10.65 -12.61
CA GLY A 4 -21.35 10.98 -11.29
C GLY A 4 -20.57 10.38 -10.11
N ASP A 5 -19.95 9.23 -10.26
CA ASP A 5 -19.36 8.49 -9.13
C ASP A 5 -17.87 8.78 -8.90
N LEU A 6 -17.16 9.26 -9.92
CA LEU A 6 -15.76 9.70 -9.74
C LEU A 6 -15.63 10.94 -8.82
N MET A 7 -16.69 11.75 -8.71
CA MET A 7 -16.70 12.96 -7.87
C MET A 7 -16.88 12.68 -6.37
N ARG A 8 -17.37 11.54 -5.96
CA ARG A 8 -17.52 11.23 -4.52
C ARG A 8 -16.18 10.95 -3.84
N TYR A 9 -15.20 10.45 -4.58
CA TYR A 9 -13.84 10.20 -4.06
C TYR A 9 -12.92 11.44 -4.16
N THR A 10 -13.22 12.40 -5.04
CA THR A 10 -12.41 13.63 -5.18
C THR A 10 -12.68 14.70 -4.13
N ASN A 11 -13.78 14.64 -3.39
CA ASN A 11 -14.09 15.61 -2.34
C ASN A 11 -13.25 15.45 -1.05
N PHE A 12 -12.54 14.34 -0.88
CA PHE A 12 -11.63 14.15 0.27
C PHE A 12 -10.32 14.96 0.14
N TYR A 13 -9.98 15.43 -1.07
CA TYR A 13 -8.73 16.17 -1.34
C TYR A 13 -8.84 17.68 -1.29
N LYS A 14 -10.05 18.26 -1.04
CA LYS A 14 -10.26 19.72 -1.08
C LYS A 14 -9.83 20.49 0.18
N HIS A 15 -9.30 19.87 1.19
CA HIS A 15 -9.01 20.53 2.47
C HIS A 15 -7.52 20.80 2.74
N CYS A 16 -6.66 20.68 1.75
CA CYS A 16 -5.28 21.12 1.91
C CYS A 16 -4.84 21.97 0.72
N TRP A 17 -4.87 23.29 0.91
CA TRP A 17 -4.17 24.42 0.29
C TRP A 17 -5.03 25.40 -0.52
N PRO A 18 -5.08 26.65 -0.10
CA PRO A 18 -5.62 27.74 -0.90
C PRO A 18 -4.55 28.29 -1.86
N LEU A 19 -4.83 28.25 -3.17
CA LEU A 19 -4.11 29.02 -4.17
C LEU A 19 -4.66 30.45 -4.15
N ALA A 20 -3.88 31.40 -3.67
CA ALA A 20 -4.15 32.82 -3.85
C ALA A 20 -3.49 33.30 -5.14
N LEU A 21 -4.30 33.65 -6.13
CA LEU A 21 -3.92 34.47 -7.27
C LEU A 21 -3.94 35.97 -6.82
N VAL A 22 -2.82 36.65 -6.88
CA VAL A 22 -2.78 38.11 -6.77
C VAL A 22 -1.94 38.68 -7.90
N GLY A 23 -2.55 39.67 -8.55
CA GLY A 23 -2.04 40.36 -9.72
C GLY A 23 -0.90 41.32 -9.43
N VAL A 24 -0.26 41.69 -10.54
CA VAL A 24 0.91 42.53 -10.67
C VAL A 24 0.61 43.97 -10.29
N ALA A 25 1.42 44.57 -9.40
CA ALA A 25 1.69 45.98 -9.36
C ALA A 25 3.17 46.22 -9.00
N ARG A 26 3.88 46.92 -9.88
CA ARG A 26 5.28 47.33 -9.70
C ARG A 26 5.38 48.44 -8.69
N ALA A 27 6.17 48.25 -7.63
CA ALA A 27 6.79 49.32 -6.88
C ALA A 27 8.15 48.79 -6.37
N ALA A 28 9.22 49.47 -6.82
CA ALA A 28 10.58 49.17 -6.37
C ALA A 28 10.74 49.78 -4.97
N ILE A 29 10.98 48.92 -3.98
CA ILE A 29 11.47 49.32 -2.66
C ILE A 29 12.63 48.41 -2.31
N ILE A 30 13.80 49.00 -2.12
CA ILE A 30 15.00 48.35 -1.62
C ILE A 30 14.74 47.94 -0.16
N PHE A 31 14.60 46.66 0.12
CA PHE A 31 14.64 46.16 1.48
C PHE A 31 15.85 45.24 1.65
N MET A 32 16.69 45.59 2.61
CA MET A 32 17.76 44.71 3.13
C MET A 32 17.15 43.39 3.53
N ALA A 33 17.57 42.35 2.84
CA ALA A 33 17.23 40.97 3.20
C ALA A 33 17.99 40.59 4.48
N ILE A 34 17.32 40.66 5.62
CA ILE A 34 17.70 39.85 6.77
C ILE A 34 17.24 38.46 6.40
N ALA A 35 18.20 37.60 6.01
CA ALA A 35 17.97 36.19 5.84
C ALA A 35 17.65 35.58 7.21
N ASN A 36 16.39 35.57 7.60
CA ASN A 36 15.91 34.64 8.59
C ASN A 36 15.89 33.25 7.91
N SER A 37 16.98 32.53 8.08
CA SER A 37 16.96 31.07 7.91
C SER A 37 15.92 30.54 8.90
N VAL A 38 14.72 30.25 8.39
CA VAL A 38 13.79 29.37 9.09
C VAL A 38 14.47 28.02 9.06
N ASP A 39 15.26 27.75 10.09
CA ASP A 39 15.64 26.38 10.41
C ASP A 39 14.35 25.57 10.50
N ALA A 40 14.10 24.77 9.50
CA ALA A 40 13.13 23.69 9.59
C ALA A 40 13.64 22.80 10.73
N THR A 41 13.15 23.08 11.95
CA THR A 41 13.47 22.25 13.11
C THR A 41 13.03 20.85 12.80
N ALA A 42 14.00 20.03 12.40
CA ALA A 42 13.81 18.62 12.19
C ALA A 42 13.15 18.06 13.45
N GLN A 43 12.04 17.40 13.30
CA GLN A 43 11.22 16.81 14.35
C GLN A 43 12.12 15.87 15.20
N THR A 44 12.53 16.33 16.39
CA THR A 44 13.55 15.69 17.23
C THR A 44 13.01 14.60 18.18
N GLY A 45 11.80 14.08 17.89
CA GLY A 45 11.22 12.97 18.66
C GLY A 45 11.90 11.62 18.34
N PRO A 46 11.75 10.60 19.22
CA PRO A 46 12.22 9.27 18.94
C PRO A 46 11.58 8.75 17.66
N ARG A 47 12.38 8.03 16.84
CA ARG A 47 11.92 7.42 15.59
C ARG A 47 12.28 5.94 15.58
N TYR A 48 11.42 5.12 14.97
CA TYR A 48 11.77 3.73 14.73
C TYR A 48 12.98 3.64 13.79
N GLY A 49 14.07 3.02 14.26
CA GLY A 49 15.34 2.92 13.56
C GLY A 49 15.59 1.60 12.83
N GLY A 50 14.68 0.63 12.97
CA GLY A 50 14.83 -0.70 12.37
C GLY A 50 14.53 -0.76 10.85
N PRO A 51 14.64 -1.95 10.25
CA PRO A 51 14.31 -2.18 8.83
C PRO A 51 12.83 -1.96 8.58
N LEU A 52 12.48 -1.59 7.33
CA LEU A 52 11.12 -1.49 6.85
C LEU A 52 10.87 -2.53 5.75
N PHE A 53 9.65 -3.08 5.73
CA PHE A 53 9.11 -3.89 4.66
C PHE A 53 7.95 -3.11 4.03
N ASP A 54 8.07 -2.72 2.77
CA ASP A 54 6.99 -2.07 2.03
C ASP A 54 6.08 -3.14 1.42
N ALA A 55 4.99 -3.46 2.10
CA ALA A 55 4.08 -4.54 1.71
C ALA A 55 3.04 -4.14 0.65
N HIS A 56 3.12 -2.90 0.14
CA HIS A 56 2.18 -2.39 -0.85
C HIS A 56 2.87 -1.38 -1.78
N LEU A 57 3.61 -1.87 -2.76
CA LEU A 57 4.37 -1.04 -3.67
C LEU A 57 3.95 -1.28 -5.13
N HIS A 58 3.73 -0.20 -5.87
CA HIS A 58 3.50 -0.22 -7.32
C HIS A 58 4.68 0.42 -8.05
N TYR A 59 5.13 -0.23 -9.10
CA TYR A 59 6.08 0.32 -10.06
C TYR A 59 5.40 0.42 -11.44
N ASN A 60 4.45 1.36 -11.52
CA ASN A 60 3.55 1.51 -12.65
C ASN A 60 4.16 2.36 -13.76
N GLU A 61 3.78 2.08 -15.01
CA GLU A 61 4.08 2.96 -16.15
C GLU A 61 3.18 4.18 -16.17
N GLU A 62 1.98 4.08 -15.58
CA GLU A 62 0.97 5.14 -15.63
C GLU A 62 1.26 6.29 -14.67
N ALA A 63 0.94 7.51 -15.13
CA ALA A 63 0.88 8.71 -14.33
C ALA A 63 -0.49 9.37 -14.49
N TRP A 64 -1.03 9.94 -13.41
CA TRP A 64 -2.35 10.56 -13.43
C TRP A 64 -2.37 11.96 -14.08
N ASN A 65 -1.21 12.61 -14.19
CA ASN A 65 -1.07 13.97 -14.75
C ASN A 65 -0.64 13.98 -16.22
N GLY A 66 -0.81 12.86 -16.94
CA GLY A 66 -0.42 12.72 -18.35
C GLY A 66 1.06 12.43 -18.58
N GLN A 67 1.89 12.40 -17.54
CA GLN A 67 3.27 11.92 -17.66
C GLN A 67 3.28 10.40 -17.69
N THR A 68 4.11 9.85 -18.56
CA THR A 68 4.33 8.39 -18.62
C THR A 68 5.46 8.00 -17.66
N GLY A 69 5.34 6.80 -17.08
CA GLY A 69 6.39 6.18 -16.28
C GLY A 69 7.16 5.14 -17.07
N PRO A 70 7.82 4.23 -16.40
CA PRO A 70 7.91 4.18 -14.93
C PRO A 70 8.85 5.26 -14.38
N HIS A 71 8.75 5.52 -13.08
CA HIS A 71 9.72 6.37 -12.37
C HIS A 71 11.13 5.76 -12.50
N PRO A 72 12.22 6.56 -12.64
CA PRO A 72 13.56 6.01 -12.85
C PRO A 72 13.96 4.99 -11.78
N LEU A 73 14.33 3.79 -12.20
CA LEU A 73 14.64 2.68 -11.29
C LEU A 73 15.77 3.02 -10.31
N SER A 74 16.79 3.72 -10.75
CA SER A 74 17.90 4.16 -9.89
C SER A 74 17.43 5.07 -8.75
N ASP A 75 16.48 5.97 -9.00
CA ASP A 75 15.91 6.82 -7.95
C ASP A 75 14.98 6.01 -7.03
N VAL A 76 14.19 5.07 -7.56
CA VAL A 76 13.39 4.13 -6.75
C VAL A 76 14.27 3.40 -5.76
N LEU A 77 15.33 2.76 -6.22
CA LEU A 77 16.25 1.99 -5.37
C LEU A 77 16.98 2.86 -4.36
N ALA A 78 17.39 4.07 -4.76
CA ALA A 78 18.01 5.03 -3.84
C ALA A 78 17.04 5.44 -2.72
N ARG A 79 15.72 5.62 -3.03
CA ARG A 79 14.68 5.91 -2.02
C ARG A 79 14.47 4.75 -1.07
N LEU A 80 14.36 3.53 -1.59
CA LEU A 80 14.25 2.32 -0.76
C LEU A 80 15.44 2.21 0.21
N GLN A 81 16.64 2.33 -0.32
CA GLN A 81 17.88 2.19 0.45
C GLN A 81 18.02 3.23 1.56
N ARG A 82 17.88 4.54 1.23
CA ARG A 82 18.05 5.61 2.23
C ARG A 82 16.96 5.61 3.31
N ASN A 83 15.78 5.04 3.02
CA ASN A 83 14.73 4.84 4.00
C ASN A 83 14.84 3.52 4.77
N GLY A 84 15.85 2.70 4.50
CA GLY A 84 16.06 1.42 5.18
C GLY A 84 14.99 0.38 4.85
N VAL A 85 14.33 0.48 3.69
CA VAL A 85 13.45 -0.55 3.16
C VAL A 85 14.29 -1.70 2.63
N ARG A 86 14.04 -2.91 3.13
CA ARG A 86 14.83 -4.11 2.81
C ARG A 86 14.06 -5.14 1.98
N ALA A 87 12.74 -5.02 1.91
CA ALA A 87 11.90 -5.85 1.06
C ALA A 87 10.67 -5.10 0.62
N VAL A 88 10.14 -5.47 -0.54
CA VAL A 88 8.94 -4.86 -1.14
C VAL A 88 8.02 -5.93 -1.72
N VAL A 89 6.70 -5.80 -1.52
CA VAL A 89 5.70 -6.49 -2.34
C VAL A 89 5.46 -5.64 -3.59
N ALA A 90 5.87 -6.14 -4.74
CA ALA A 90 5.67 -5.48 -6.02
C ALA A 90 4.42 -6.01 -6.74
N ASN A 91 3.46 -5.12 -7.00
CA ASN A 91 2.20 -5.46 -7.68
C ASN A 91 1.81 -4.36 -8.67
N SER A 92 2.52 -4.28 -9.76
CA SER A 92 2.47 -3.16 -10.71
C SER A 92 1.42 -3.35 -11.80
N ARG A 93 0.94 -2.26 -12.33
CA ARG A 93 -0.05 -2.17 -13.42
C ARG A 93 0.58 -1.51 -14.66
N PRO A 94 0.67 -2.25 -15.79
CA PRO A 94 0.49 -3.71 -15.92
C PRO A 94 1.60 -4.50 -15.19
N ASN A 95 1.54 -5.84 -15.23
CA ASN A 95 2.53 -6.72 -14.61
C ASN A 95 3.97 -6.47 -15.10
N ALA A 96 4.15 -5.81 -16.23
CA ALA A 96 5.46 -5.43 -16.77
C ALA A 96 6.32 -4.67 -15.75
N GLY A 97 5.75 -3.79 -14.94
CA GLY A 97 6.48 -3.09 -13.89
C GLY A 97 6.99 -4.02 -12.78
N THR A 98 6.18 -4.99 -12.36
CA THR A 98 6.61 -6.03 -11.41
C THR A 98 7.75 -6.87 -11.99
N LEU A 99 7.62 -7.25 -13.27
CA LEU A 99 8.67 -8.00 -13.98
C LEU A 99 9.96 -7.20 -14.12
N ALA A 100 9.87 -5.89 -14.39
CA ALA A 100 11.03 -5.01 -14.47
C ALA A 100 11.80 -4.93 -13.15
N LEU A 101 11.09 -4.71 -12.02
CA LEU A 101 11.70 -4.74 -10.69
C LEU A 101 12.31 -6.11 -10.36
N ALA A 102 11.62 -7.19 -10.70
CA ALA A 102 12.11 -8.54 -10.48
C ALA A 102 13.34 -8.89 -11.36
N ALA A 103 13.44 -8.30 -12.55
CA ALA A 103 14.58 -8.50 -13.46
C ALA A 103 15.84 -7.73 -13.03
N ALA A 104 15.67 -6.63 -12.29
CA ALA A 104 16.76 -5.78 -11.81
C ALA A 104 17.51 -6.39 -10.60
N ARG A 105 17.88 -7.67 -10.66
CA ARG A 105 18.45 -8.43 -9.52
C ARG A 105 19.77 -7.86 -9.01
N ASP A 106 20.64 -7.43 -9.90
CA ASP A 106 21.94 -6.87 -9.51
C ASP A 106 21.78 -5.52 -8.81
N GLU A 107 20.87 -4.69 -9.31
CA GLU A 107 20.58 -3.38 -8.75
C GLU A 107 19.86 -3.50 -7.39
N THR A 108 18.83 -4.34 -7.30
CA THR A 108 18.11 -4.60 -6.06
C THR A 108 18.99 -5.28 -5.03
N GLY A 109 19.87 -6.20 -5.45
CA GLY A 109 20.86 -6.85 -4.61
C GLY A 109 21.87 -5.86 -4.03
N ARG A 110 22.40 -4.93 -4.85
CA ARG A 110 23.29 -3.86 -4.37
C ARG A 110 22.59 -2.90 -3.41
N ALA A 111 21.31 -2.63 -3.64
CA ALA A 111 20.49 -1.83 -2.74
C ALA A 111 20.09 -2.58 -1.46
N GLY A 112 20.32 -3.88 -1.38
CA GLY A 112 19.91 -4.74 -0.26
C GLY A 112 18.39 -4.88 -0.14
N VAL A 113 17.68 -4.92 -1.28
CA VAL A 113 16.22 -4.99 -1.36
C VAL A 113 15.77 -6.32 -1.96
N THR A 114 14.91 -7.04 -1.26
CA THR A 114 14.25 -8.26 -1.74
C THR A 114 12.92 -7.90 -2.41
N VAL A 115 12.70 -8.35 -3.64
CA VAL A 115 11.44 -8.14 -4.38
C VAL A 115 10.55 -9.37 -4.23
N ILE A 116 9.34 -9.19 -3.74
CA ILE A 116 8.29 -10.20 -3.64
C ILE A 116 7.25 -9.93 -4.72
N PRO A 117 7.25 -10.67 -5.83
CA PRO A 117 6.37 -10.37 -6.95
C PRO A 117 4.94 -10.88 -6.70
N PHE A 118 3.95 -10.02 -7.00
CA PHE A 118 2.52 -10.35 -7.05
C PHE A 118 1.99 -10.18 -8.47
N VAL A 119 1.04 -11.01 -8.86
CA VAL A 119 0.32 -10.87 -10.13
C VAL A 119 -0.79 -9.85 -9.96
N ARG A 120 -0.74 -8.74 -10.71
CA ARG A 120 -1.83 -7.76 -10.81
C ARG A 120 -2.93 -8.30 -11.74
N LEU A 121 -4.20 -8.04 -11.40
CA LEU A 121 -5.34 -8.52 -12.20
C LEU A 121 -5.68 -7.61 -13.39
N TYR A 122 -4.92 -6.54 -13.62
CA TYR A 122 -5.23 -5.50 -14.60
C TYR A 122 -4.24 -5.49 -15.76
N ARG A 123 -4.72 -5.79 -16.96
CA ARG A 123 -4.00 -5.62 -18.24
C ARG A 123 -4.13 -4.18 -18.74
N ASN A 124 -5.28 -3.57 -18.41
CA ASN A 124 -5.65 -2.21 -18.81
C ASN A 124 -6.72 -1.62 -17.86
N ARG A 125 -7.16 -0.40 -18.14
CA ARG A 125 -8.16 0.32 -17.31
C ARG A 125 -9.52 -0.37 -17.22
N ALA A 126 -9.98 -1.06 -18.26
CA ALA A 126 -11.28 -1.72 -18.26
C ALA A 126 -11.35 -2.88 -17.26
N ASP A 127 -10.23 -3.50 -16.96
CA ASP A 127 -10.17 -4.62 -16.02
C ASP A 127 -10.53 -4.21 -14.58
N TYR A 128 -10.43 -2.92 -14.21
CA TYR A 128 -10.80 -2.45 -12.87
C TYR A 128 -12.26 -2.75 -12.51
N ASP A 129 -13.16 -2.64 -13.49
CA ASP A 129 -14.59 -2.82 -13.26
C ASP A 129 -15.09 -4.23 -13.61
N ASN A 130 -14.29 -5.03 -14.34
CA ASN A 130 -14.76 -6.28 -14.93
C ASN A 130 -13.97 -7.53 -14.56
N TRP A 131 -12.77 -7.40 -13.96
CA TRP A 131 -11.90 -8.53 -13.68
C TRP A 131 -12.58 -9.70 -12.96
N HIS A 132 -13.53 -9.41 -12.07
CA HIS A 132 -14.20 -10.38 -11.21
C HIS A 132 -15.14 -11.35 -11.96
N GLN A 133 -15.46 -11.06 -13.23
CA GLN A 133 -16.31 -11.88 -14.10
C GLN A 133 -15.66 -12.24 -15.45
N ASP A 134 -14.47 -11.71 -15.77
CA ASP A 134 -13.73 -11.97 -16.99
C ASP A 134 -12.83 -13.19 -16.84
N GLU A 135 -13.25 -14.32 -17.43
CA GLU A 135 -12.51 -15.59 -17.34
C GLU A 135 -11.08 -15.48 -17.87
N SER A 136 -10.84 -14.62 -18.86
CA SER A 136 -9.49 -14.41 -19.40
C SER A 136 -8.50 -13.80 -18.39
N ILE A 137 -9.00 -13.14 -17.33
CA ILE A 137 -8.18 -12.71 -16.20
C ILE A 137 -7.71 -13.91 -15.37
N PHE A 138 -8.57 -14.88 -15.13
CA PHE A 138 -8.20 -16.10 -14.43
C PHE A 138 -7.13 -16.87 -15.19
N GLU A 139 -7.29 -17.04 -16.50
CA GLU A 139 -6.32 -17.68 -17.40
C GLU A 139 -4.97 -16.92 -17.42
N MET A 140 -5.01 -15.60 -17.47
CA MET A 140 -3.82 -14.76 -17.37
C MET A 140 -3.08 -14.99 -16.06
N VAL A 141 -3.79 -15.01 -14.92
CA VAL A 141 -3.17 -15.25 -13.60
C VAL A 141 -2.50 -16.62 -13.56
N GLN A 142 -3.17 -17.67 -14.05
CA GLN A 142 -2.58 -19.01 -14.11
C GLN A 142 -1.31 -19.04 -14.97
N THR A 143 -1.33 -18.35 -16.11
CA THR A 143 -0.18 -18.24 -17.02
C THR A 143 0.99 -17.52 -16.34
N GLU A 144 0.72 -16.38 -15.68
CA GLU A 144 1.76 -15.64 -14.94
C GLU A 144 2.34 -16.47 -13.80
N LEU A 145 1.50 -17.14 -13.00
CA LEU A 145 1.95 -18.00 -11.91
C LEU A 145 2.84 -19.14 -12.42
N ALA A 146 2.51 -19.73 -13.57
CA ALA A 146 3.33 -20.78 -14.19
C ALA A 146 4.66 -20.25 -14.72
N ARG A 147 4.66 -19.02 -15.28
CA ARG A 147 5.87 -18.37 -15.81
C ARG A 147 6.86 -17.98 -14.72
N GLY A 148 6.36 -17.46 -13.59
CA GLY A 148 7.20 -16.86 -12.56
C GLY A 148 7.91 -15.58 -13.02
N THR A 149 8.94 -15.17 -12.26
CA THR A 149 9.73 -13.96 -12.50
C THR A 149 11.22 -14.24 -12.33
N ALA A 150 12.08 -13.31 -12.72
CA ALA A 150 13.52 -13.42 -12.46
C ALA A 150 13.88 -13.41 -10.96
N ALA A 151 13.02 -12.84 -10.10
CA ALA A 151 13.18 -12.91 -8.64
C ALA A 151 12.65 -14.21 -8.02
N GLY A 152 12.09 -15.11 -8.83
CA GLY A 152 11.49 -16.36 -8.39
C GLY A 152 9.98 -16.44 -8.70
N PRO A 153 9.27 -17.40 -8.11
CA PRO A 153 7.83 -17.54 -8.31
C PRO A 153 7.06 -16.34 -7.75
N TYR A 154 5.91 -16.06 -8.36
CA TYR A 154 4.96 -15.13 -7.75
C TYR A 154 4.51 -15.65 -6.37
N ARG A 155 4.39 -14.75 -5.41
CA ARG A 155 4.05 -15.07 -4.02
C ARG A 155 2.63 -14.64 -3.64
N GLY A 156 1.94 -13.98 -4.56
CA GLY A 156 0.59 -13.50 -4.32
C GLY A 156 -0.10 -12.99 -5.57
N ILE A 157 -1.36 -12.59 -5.38
CA ILE A 157 -2.28 -12.04 -6.36
C ILE A 157 -2.79 -10.69 -5.86
N GLY A 158 -2.93 -9.71 -6.74
CA GLY A 158 -3.44 -8.37 -6.40
C GLY A 158 -2.34 -7.31 -6.51
N GLU A 159 -2.58 -6.09 -6.19
CA GLU A 159 -3.81 -5.51 -5.63
C GLU A 159 -4.96 -5.55 -6.63
N PHE A 160 -6.16 -5.81 -6.14
CA PHE A 160 -7.38 -5.63 -6.92
C PHE A 160 -8.41 -4.83 -6.11
N HIS A 161 -9.36 -4.21 -6.82
CA HIS A 161 -10.46 -3.43 -6.26
C HIS A 161 -11.79 -4.13 -6.46
N LEU A 162 -12.69 -4.03 -5.49
CA LEU A 162 -14.11 -4.27 -5.66
C LEU A 162 -14.84 -3.01 -5.19
N TYR A 163 -15.42 -2.28 -6.15
CA TYR A 163 -16.21 -1.07 -5.87
C TYR A 163 -17.65 -1.38 -5.42
N ASN A 164 -18.05 -2.64 -5.53
CA ASN A 164 -19.29 -3.18 -5.00
C ASN A 164 -18.94 -4.52 -4.34
N SER A 165 -19.19 -4.64 -3.04
CA SER A 165 -18.90 -5.82 -2.23
C SER A 165 -19.50 -7.10 -2.82
N ALA A 166 -20.71 -7.02 -3.42
CA ALA A 166 -21.39 -8.17 -4.03
C ALA A 166 -20.56 -8.83 -5.15
N HIS A 167 -19.63 -8.09 -5.80
CA HIS A 167 -18.74 -8.62 -6.83
C HIS A 167 -17.74 -9.66 -6.29
N ALA A 168 -17.52 -9.71 -4.96
CA ALA A 168 -16.78 -10.80 -4.33
C ALA A 168 -17.41 -12.17 -4.58
N ASN A 169 -18.72 -12.21 -4.91
CA ASN A 169 -19.43 -13.43 -5.26
C ASN A 169 -19.37 -13.79 -6.76
N ALA A 170 -18.73 -12.97 -7.59
CA ALA A 170 -18.60 -13.22 -9.00
C ALA A 170 -17.70 -14.45 -9.31
N PRO A 171 -17.90 -15.10 -10.47
CA PRO A 171 -17.25 -16.39 -10.77
C PRO A 171 -15.73 -16.34 -10.67
N VAL A 172 -15.09 -15.34 -11.26
CA VAL A 172 -13.63 -15.24 -11.30
C VAL A 172 -13.07 -14.87 -9.94
N ALA A 173 -13.74 -14.00 -9.16
CA ALA A 173 -13.35 -13.68 -7.80
C ALA A 173 -13.30 -14.96 -6.93
N LYS A 174 -14.35 -15.80 -6.99
CA LYS A 174 -14.38 -17.08 -6.28
C LYS A 174 -13.26 -18.04 -6.70
N LYS A 175 -13.04 -18.17 -8.02
CA LYS A 175 -11.95 -19.03 -8.55
C LYS A 175 -10.59 -18.57 -8.07
N LEU A 176 -10.32 -17.24 -8.07
CA LEU A 176 -9.05 -16.69 -7.64
C LEU A 176 -8.82 -16.87 -6.13
N MET A 177 -9.85 -16.72 -5.30
CA MET A 177 -9.73 -16.95 -3.86
C MET A 177 -9.46 -18.44 -3.55
N ALA A 178 -10.14 -19.36 -4.25
CA ALA A 178 -9.88 -20.79 -4.11
C ALA A 178 -8.46 -21.16 -4.58
N LEU A 179 -8.02 -20.65 -5.72
CA LEU A 179 -6.67 -20.85 -6.25
C LEU A 179 -5.60 -20.30 -5.30
N ALA A 180 -5.82 -19.14 -4.73
CA ALA A 180 -4.88 -18.52 -3.79
C ALA A 180 -4.72 -19.36 -2.52
N GLU A 181 -5.84 -19.88 -1.99
CA GLU A 181 -5.80 -20.78 -0.83
C GLU A 181 -5.09 -22.09 -1.17
N GLU A 182 -5.45 -22.75 -2.30
CA GLU A 182 -4.83 -23.99 -2.76
C GLU A 182 -3.30 -23.88 -2.90
N LYS A 183 -2.85 -22.80 -3.55
CA LYS A 183 -1.43 -22.54 -3.80
C LYS A 183 -0.70 -21.84 -2.67
N SER A 184 -1.39 -21.55 -1.55
CA SER A 184 -0.83 -20.81 -0.42
C SER A 184 -0.27 -19.44 -0.83
N LEU A 185 -0.90 -18.78 -1.80
CA LEU A 185 -0.57 -17.42 -2.22
C LEU A 185 -1.17 -16.39 -1.26
N ALA A 186 -0.50 -15.26 -1.09
CA ALA A 186 -1.12 -14.11 -0.43
C ALA A 186 -2.05 -13.37 -1.42
N VAL A 187 -3.07 -12.71 -0.89
CA VAL A 187 -3.99 -11.88 -1.69
C VAL A 187 -3.94 -10.47 -1.14
N LEU A 188 -3.64 -9.48 -1.98
CA LEU A 188 -3.74 -8.05 -1.62
C LEU A 188 -5.03 -7.49 -2.22
N ALA A 189 -5.96 -7.07 -1.35
CA ALA A 189 -7.30 -6.67 -1.74
C ALA A 189 -7.64 -5.25 -1.24
N HIS A 190 -7.94 -4.33 -2.17
CA HIS A 190 -8.47 -3.00 -1.89
C HIS A 190 -10.00 -3.04 -1.96
N VAL A 191 -10.61 -3.34 -0.86
CA VAL A 191 -12.04 -3.59 -0.75
C VAL A 191 -12.59 -3.04 0.57
N ASP A 192 -13.92 -2.91 0.67
CA ASP A 192 -14.58 -2.61 1.92
C ASP A 192 -14.64 -3.84 2.86
N ASP A 193 -15.16 -3.64 4.05
CA ASP A 193 -15.23 -4.67 5.10
C ASP A 193 -16.25 -5.77 4.80
N GLU A 194 -17.34 -5.48 4.08
CA GLU A 194 -18.32 -6.49 3.64
C GLU A 194 -17.69 -7.41 2.59
N ALA A 195 -16.92 -6.86 1.67
CA ALA A 195 -16.23 -7.65 0.66
C ALA A 195 -15.17 -8.58 1.27
N ILE A 196 -14.54 -8.22 2.40
CA ILE A 196 -13.63 -9.12 3.14
C ILE A 196 -14.36 -10.38 3.59
N ASP A 197 -15.54 -10.23 4.23
CA ASP A 197 -16.34 -11.39 4.65
C ASP A 197 -16.75 -12.26 3.47
N LEU A 198 -17.19 -11.65 2.38
CA LEU A 198 -17.63 -12.38 1.18
C LEU A 198 -16.47 -13.11 0.47
N LEU A 199 -15.31 -12.47 0.28
CA LEU A 199 -14.13 -13.08 -0.30
C LEU A 199 -13.67 -14.28 0.51
N LEU A 200 -13.58 -14.14 1.84
CA LEU A 200 -13.13 -15.19 2.73
C LEU A 200 -14.16 -16.34 2.83
N ALA A 201 -15.47 -16.02 2.88
CA ALA A 201 -16.53 -17.02 2.86
C ALA A 201 -16.53 -17.86 1.57
N ASN A 202 -16.02 -17.35 0.46
CA ASN A 202 -15.94 -18.05 -0.82
C ASN A 202 -14.72 -18.96 -0.95
N THR A 203 -13.83 -19.03 0.05
CA THR A 203 -12.71 -19.97 0.03
C THR A 203 -13.13 -21.36 0.50
N PRO A 204 -12.41 -22.44 0.11
CA PRO A 204 -12.66 -23.79 0.60
C PRO A 204 -12.68 -23.91 2.12
N SER A 205 -11.76 -23.22 2.80
CA SER A 205 -11.65 -23.23 4.27
C SER A 205 -12.54 -22.20 4.97
N LYS A 206 -13.38 -21.45 4.25
CA LYS A 206 -14.16 -20.34 4.81
C LYS A 206 -13.29 -19.31 5.51
N GLY A 207 -12.18 -18.92 4.85
CA GLY A 207 -11.25 -17.90 5.32
C GLY A 207 -10.23 -18.36 6.35
N GLN A 208 -10.23 -19.64 6.75
CA GLN A 208 -9.33 -20.12 7.80
C GLN A 208 -7.89 -20.31 7.32
N LYS A 209 -7.67 -20.48 6.00
CA LYS A 209 -6.35 -20.76 5.41
C LYS A 209 -5.89 -19.72 4.40
N LEU A 210 -6.75 -18.85 3.91
CA LEU A 210 -6.37 -17.81 2.96
C LEU A 210 -5.56 -16.71 3.65
N ARG A 211 -4.39 -16.39 3.11
CA ARG A 211 -3.55 -15.27 3.53
C ARG A 211 -4.03 -14.00 2.81
N LEU A 212 -4.96 -13.27 3.40
CA LEU A 212 -5.50 -12.04 2.83
C LEU A 212 -4.89 -10.81 3.50
N ILE A 213 -4.33 -9.91 2.70
CA ILE A 213 -3.82 -8.59 3.09
C ILE A 213 -4.88 -7.58 2.69
N TRP A 214 -5.51 -6.96 3.67
CA TRP A 214 -6.52 -5.93 3.47
C TRP A 214 -5.84 -4.58 3.29
N ALA A 215 -5.75 -4.13 2.04
CA ALA A 215 -5.16 -2.83 1.71
C ALA A 215 -5.87 -1.71 2.48
N HIS A 216 -5.08 -0.81 3.06
CA HIS A 216 -5.54 0.34 3.85
C HIS A 216 -6.40 -0.04 5.07
N SER A 217 -6.55 -1.32 5.41
CA SER A 217 -7.41 -1.79 6.50
C SER A 217 -8.81 -1.16 6.47
N GLY A 218 -9.40 -1.03 5.26
CA GLY A 218 -10.72 -0.46 5.04
C GLY A 218 -10.75 1.06 4.87
N ILE A 219 -10.06 1.57 3.86
CA ILE A 219 -10.04 3.00 3.51
C ILE A 219 -11.44 3.62 3.35
N GLY A 220 -12.45 2.82 3.00
CA GLY A 220 -13.85 3.24 2.82
C GLY A 220 -14.59 3.62 4.10
N GLY A 221 -13.94 3.57 5.27
CA GLY A 221 -14.54 3.99 6.55
C GLY A 221 -14.85 2.88 7.53
N ALA A 222 -14.31 1.67 7.36
CA ALA A 222 -14.45 0.61 8.36
C ALA A 222 -13.96 1.10 9.73
N SER A 223 -14.81 0.96 10.77
CA SER A 223 -14.44 1.35 12.13
C SER A 223 -13.36 0.46 12.71
N VAL A 224 -12.59 0.95 13.69
CA VAL A 224 -11.59 0.15 14.40
C VAL A 224 -12.21 -1.10 15.04
N ALA A 225 -13.48 -0.98 15.53
CA ALA A 225 -14.22 -2.11 16.07
C ALA A 225 -14.47 -3.19 15.00
N ARG A 226 -14.86 -2.79 13.79
CA ARG A 226 -15.08 -3.70 12.67
C ARG A 226 -13.79 -4.36 12.19
N VAL A 227 -12.69 -3.61 12.11
CA VAL A 227 -11.36 -4.19 11.83
C VAL A 227 -10.98 -5.23 12.88
N SER A 228 -11.20 -4.92 14.17
CA SER A 228 -10.93 -5.87 15.28
C SER A 228 -11.77 -7.14 15.18
N GLU A 229 -13.05 -7.03 14.79
CA GLU A 229 -13.95 -8.16 14.58
C GLU A 229 -13.45 -9.07 13.46
N LEU A 230 -13.12 -8.51 12.29
CA LEU A 230 -12.62 -9.27 11.15
C LEU A 230 -11.30 -9.99 11.47
N LEU A 231 -10.38 -9.32 12.18
CA LEU A 231 -9.12 -9.92 12.63
C LEU A 231 -9.36 -11.08 13.62
N ALA A 232 -10.41 -11.00 14.44
CA ALA A 232 -10.77 -12.07 15.36
C ALA A 232 -11.36 -13.30 14.64
N ASN A 233 -12.18 -13.04 13.61
CA ASN A 233 -12.87 -14.10 12.85
C ASN A 233 -11.96 -14.84 11.88
N TYR A 234 -10.96 -14.16 11.31
CA TYR A 234 -10.11 -14.70 10.25
C TYR A 234 -8.64 -14.73 10.67
N PRO A 235 -8.10 -15.92 11.01
CA PRO A 235 -6.78 -16.04 11.65
C PRO A 235 -5.60 -15.61 10.76
N LEU A 236 -5.75 -15.59 9.44
CA LEU A 236 -4.69 -15.20 8.50
C LEU A 236 -4.97 -13.87 7.77
N LEU A 237 -6.04 -13.14 8.17
CA LEU A 237 -6.27 -11.79 7.67
C LEU A 237 -5.22 -10.84 8.24
N MET A 238 -4.58 -10.05 7.39
CA MET A 238 -3.60 -9.02 7.75
C MET A 238 -4.13 -7.64 7.35
N GLY A 239 -3.93 -6.63 8.17
CA GLY A 239 -4.22 -5.23 7.82
C GLY A 239 -2.97 -4.56 7.25
N GLU A 240 -3.09 -3.92 6.09
CA GLU A 240 -2.05 -3.05 5.55
C GLU A 240 -2.46 -1.58 5.80
N LEU A 241 -1.51 -0.72 6.16
CA LEU A 241 -1.78 0.57 6.82
C LEU A 241 -1.50 1.81 5.94
N SER A 242 -1.19 1.64 4.64
CA SER A 242 -1.07 2.79 3.76
C SER A 242 -2.40 3.55 3.67
N TYR A 243 -2.34 4.86 3.64
CA TYR A 243 -3.52 5.74 3.55
C TYR A 243 -4.66 5.48 4.54
N ARG A 244 -4.42 4.75 5.61
CA ARG A 244 -5.51 4.45 6.55
C ARG A 244 -6.01 5.74 7.23
N PRO A 245 -7.27 6.19 6.97
CA PRO A 245 -7.85 7.34 7.63
C PRO A 245 -7.98 7.10 9.14
N GLY A 246 -7.65 8.13 9.93
CA GLY A 246 -7.76 8.05 11.38
C GLY A 246 -6.70 7.18 12.07
N LEU A 247 -5.71 6.66 11.34
CA LEU A 247 -4.58 5.96 11.96
C LEU A 247 -3.77 6.89 12.86
N THR A 248 -3.53 8.10 12.38
CA THR A 248 -2.83 9.13 13.14
C THR A 248 -3.73 10.32 13.42
N CYS A 249 -3.59 10.88 14.62
CA CYS A 249 -4.26 12.08 15.07
C CYS A 249 -3.24 13.24 15.15
N PRO A 250 -3.64 14.50 14.86
CA PRO A 250 -2.78 15.64 15.08
C PRO A 250 -2.40 15.73 16.56
N ASP A 251 -1.13 15.98 16.84
CA ASP A 251 -0.69 16.41 18.16
C ASP A 251 -0.53 17.94 18.19
N ASP A 252 -0.25 18.50 19.37
CA ASP A 252 -0.04 19.96 19.56
C ASP A 252 1.10 20.54 18.72
N LYS A 253 1.94 19.67 18.14
CA LYS A 253 3.10 20.03 17.30
C LYS A 253 2.88 19.73 15.83
N GLY A 254 1.67 19.27 15.44
CA GLY A 254 1.34 18.89 14.06
C GLY A 254 1.96 17.54 13.62
N ALA A 255 2.69 16.86 14.50
CA ALA A 255 3.23 15.52 14.23
C ALA A 255 2.12 14.49 14.45
N GLY A 256 1.82 13.69 13.45
CA GLY A 256 0.82 12.64 13.56
C GLY A 256 1.28 11.52 14.48
N LYS A 257 0.69 11.44 15.68
CA LYS A 257 0.80 10.29 16.58
C LYS A 257 -0.30 9.29 16.29
N LEU A 258 -0.12 8.04 16.70
CA LEU A 258 -1.19 7.05 16.63
C LEU A 258 -2.41 7.53 17.41
N CYS A 259 -3.59 7.50 16.77
CA CYS A 259 -4.84 7.69 17.47
C CYS A 259 -5.02 6.61 18.54
N PRO A 260 -5.55 6.94 19.72
CA PRO A 260 -5.61 6.01 20.85
C PRO A 260 -6.27 4.68 20.52
N GLU A 261 -7.35 4.70 19.74
CA GLU A 261 -8.07 3.50 19.32
C GLU A 261 -7.25 2.61 18.38
N TRP A 262 -6.52 3.20 17.43
CA TRP A 262 -5.61 2.47 16.56
C TRP A 262 -4.41 1.93 17.33
N ARG A 263 -3.85 2.72 18.23
CA ARG A 263 -2.77 2.24 19.10
C ARG A 263 -3.20 1.02 19.91
N ALA A 264 -4.41 1.05 20.48
CA ALA A 264 -4.97 -0.09 21.23
C ALA A 264 -5.16 -1.32 20.33
N LEU A 265 -5.64 -1.14 19.09
CA LEU A 265 -5.81 -2.23 18.12
C LEU A 265 -4.47 -2.86 17.71
N LEU A 266 -3.46 -2.04 17.42
CA LEU A 266 -2.12 -2.52 17.04
C LEU A 266 -1.45 -3.28 18.20
N LEU A 267 -1.66 -2.86 19.43
CA LEU A 267 -1.18 -3.57 20.63
C LEU A 267 -1.93 -4.89 20.85
N LYS A 268 -3.23 -4.93 20.54
CA LYS A 268 -4.05 -6.15 20.64
C LYS A 268 -3.66 -7.20 19.60
N TYR A 269 -3.31 -6.77 18.38
CA TYR A 269 -2.99 -7.65 17.26
C TYR A 269 -1.62 -7.35 16.64
N PRO A 270 -0.51 -7.40 17.40
CA PRO A 270 0.80 -6.93 16.95
C PRO A 270 1.36 -7.72 15.75
N SER A 271 0.89 -8.94 15.53
CA SER A 271 1.33 -9.81 14.43
C SER A 271 0.40 -9.80 13.21
N ARG A 272 -0.52 -8.82 13.13
CA ARG A 272 -1.59 -8.81 12.12
C ARG A 272 -1.59 -7.55 11.24
N PHE A 273 -0.59 -6.68 11.36
CA PHE A 273 -0.49 -5.46 10.58
C PHE A 273 0.86 -5.35 9.87
N MET A 274 0.87 -4.63 8.75
CA MET A 274 2.05 -4.27 7.99
C MET A 274 1.90 -2.88 7.39
N ILE A 275 3.02 -2.29 6.96
CA ILE A 275 3.05 -0.97 6.31
C ILE A 275 3.25 -1.12 4.80
N GLY A 276 2.87 -0.09 4.04
CA GLY A 276 3.08 -0.02 2.60
C GLY A 276 3.10 1.41 2.09
N SER A 277 3.67 1.65 0.92
CA SER A 277 3.75 2.98 0.31
C SER A 277 2.58 3.32 -0.59
N ASP A 278 1.98 2.31 -1.21
CA ASP A 278 0.94 2.45 -2.23
C ASP A 278 1.31 3.51 -3.30
N THR A 279 2.40 3.28 -4.00
CA THR A 279 2.92 4.16 -5.06
C THR A 279 2.15 3.98 -6.38
N TRP A 280 0.80 4.09 -6.33
CA TRP A 280 -0.13 3.77 -7.41
C TRP A 280 0.01 4.63 -8.68
N VAL A 281 0.69 5.78 -8.61
CA VAL A 281 1.13 6.61 -9.76
C VAL A 281 2.57 7.04 -9.55
N ASN A 282 3.31 7.29 -10.65
CA ASN A 282 4.74 7.56 -10.56
C ASN A 282 5.08 8.86 -9.81
N GLN A 283 4.18 9.84 -9.74
CA GLN A 283 4.38 11.06 -8.93
C GLN A 283 4.46 10.77 -7.42
N ARG A 284 3.89 9.65 -6.96
CA ARG A 284 3.96 9.26 -5.54
C ARG A 284 5.39 8.96 -5.09
N TRP A 285 6.28 8.60 -5.99
CA TRP A 285 7.68 8.41 -5.68
C TRP A 285 8.35 9.67 -5.13
N LEU A 286 7.88 10.86 -5.51
CA LEU A 286 8.39 12.14 -4.98
C LEU A 286 8.16 12.28 -3.48
N TYR A 287 7.13 11.67 -2.94
CA TYR A 287 6.72 11.71 -1.53
C TYR A 287 7.11 10.44 -0.74
N TYR A 288 7.83 9.51 -1.37
CA TYR A 288 8.17 8.22 -0.77
C TYR A 288 8.95 8.38 0.55
N ASP A 289 9.90 9.32 0.58
CA ASP A 289 10.69 9.59 1.78
C ASP A 289 9.82 10.07 2.93
N GLU A 290 8.88 10.97 2.67
CA GLU A 290 7.94 11.52 3.65
C GLU A 290 7.02 10.42 4.21
N ILE A 291 6.52 9.53 3.34
CA ILE A 291 5.70 8.40 3.74
C ILE A 291 6.48 7.50 4.71
N MET A 292 7.71 7.11 4.36
CA MET A 292 8.52 6.23 5.20
C MET A 292 8.94 6.90 6.51
N GLN A 293 9.24 8.20 6.50
CA GLN A 293 9.51 8.95 7.73
C GLN A 293 8.26 9.08 8.61
N GLY A 294 7.08 9.24 8.03
CA GLY A 294 5.81 9.20 8.74
C GLY A 294 5.62 7.89 9.50
N TYR A 295 5.90 6.75 8.84
CA TYR A 295 5.89 5.44 9.51
C TYR A 295 6.88 5.38 10.68
N ARG A 296 8.11 5.82 10.48
CA ARG A 296 9.12 5.83 11.55
C ARG A 296 8.70 6.67 12.76
N THR A 297 7.95 7.75 12.51
CA THR A 297 7.46 8.63 13.57
C THR A 297 6.40 7.94 14.42
N TRP A 298 5.32 7.43 13.84
CA TRP A 298 4.25 6.85 14.65
C TRP A 298 4.57 5.43 15.15
N LEU A 299 5.46 4.67 14.49
CA LEU A 299 5.94 3.39 15.02
C LEU A 299 6.67 3.57 16.36
N ALA A 300 7.31 4.71 16.59
CA ALA A 300 7.95 5.01 17.86
C ALA A 300 6.97 5.22 19.04
N ASP A 301 5.67 5.38 18.77
CA ASP A 301 4.62 5.42 19.80
C ASP A 301 4.28 4.02 20.36
N LEU A 302 4.82 2.95 19.74
CA LEU A 302 4.60 1.57 20.12
C LEU A 302 5.80 1.00 20.89
N PRO A 303 5.60 -0.05 21.70
CA PRO A 303 6.71 -0.85 22.22
C PRO A 303 7.62 -1.34 21.08
N ALA A 304 8.93 -1.40 21.30
CA ALA A 304 9.91 -1.66 20.24
C ALA A 304 9.68 -2.99 19.51
N ASP A 305 9.24 -4.03 20.23
CA ASP A 305 8.91 -5.33 19.63
C ASP A 305 7.65 -5.28 18.75
N VAL A 306 6.64 -4.52 19.15
CA VAL A 306 5.41 -4.31 18.36
C VAL A 306 5.71 -3.48 17.12
N ALA A 307 6.47 -2.39 17.27
CA ALA A 307 6.92 -1.57 16.15
C ALA A 307 7.69 -2.40 15.11
N ARG A 308 8.61 -3.25 15.56
CA ARG A 308 9.39 -4.12 14.70
C ARG A 308 8.52 -5.16 13.98
N LYS A 309 7.55 -5.76 14.66
CA LYS A 309 6.61 -6.69 14.03
C LYS A 309 5.86 -6.03 12.87
N ILE A 310 5.29 -4.86 13.10
CA ILE A 310 4.50 -4.14 12.09
C ILE A 310 5.39 -3.62 10.95
N ALA A 311 6.56 -3.10 11.28
CA ALA A 311 7.50 -2.53 10.31
C ALA A 311 8.17 -3.58 9.42
N TRP A 312 8.39 -4.79 9.93
CA TRP A 312 9.22 -5.79 9.27
C TRP A 312 8.76 -7.23 9.49
N ASP A 313 8.75 -7.74 10.75
CA ASP A 313 8.73 -9.17 11.03
C ASP A 313 7.47 -9.87 10.48
N ASN A 314 6.30 -9.20 10.48
CA ASN A 314 5.04 -9.79 10.02
C ASN A 314 5.09 -10.09 8.52
N ALA A 315 5.50 -9.13 7.71
CA ALA A 315 5.64 -9.33 6.26
C ALA A 315 6.82 -10.26 5.94
N ALA A 316 7.95 -10.11 6.64
CA ALA A 316 9.11 -10.98 6.46
C ALA A 316 8.76 -12.45 6.76
N THR A 317 8.00 -12.71 7.83
CA THR A 317 7.52 -14.06 8.17
C THR A 317 6.56 -14.60 7.11
N LEU A 318 5.59 -13.77 6.66
CA LEU A 318 4.60 -14.16 5.66
C LEU A 318 5.26 -14.62 4.35
N PHE A 319 6.34 -13.95 3.95
CA PHE A 319 7.02 -14.20 2.68
C PHE A 319 8.34 -14.99 2.81
N GLY A 320 8.77 -15.34 4.03
CA GLY A 320 10.00 -16.08 4.27
C GLY A 320 11.26 -15.27 3.93
N VAL A 321 11.23 -13.95 4.14
CA VAL A 321 12.39 -13.07 3.99
C VAL A 321 13.20 -13.09 5.29
N LYS A 322 14.54 -13.17 5.17
CA LYS A 322 15.47 -13.20 6.31
C LYS A 322 16.09 -11.84 6.58
#